data_63b1f8dcea12379d460367341f6f3c7b
#
_entry.id   63b1f8dcea12379d460367341f6f3c7b
#
_cell.length_a   1.000
_cell.length_b   1.000
_cell.length_c   1.000
_cell.angle_alpha   90.00
_cell.angle_beta   90.00
_cell.angle_gamma   90.00
#
_symmetry.space_group_name_H-M   'P 1'
#
loop_
_entity.id
_entity.type
_entity.pdbx_description
1 polymer ?
#
loop_
_entity_poly.entity_id
_entity_poly.type
_entity_poly.pdbx_seq_one_letter_code
_entity_poly.pdbx_strand_id
1 'polypeptide(L)'
;MKKRLLVLLYFLFCLSPSYGQKKDPIDVAMEAAMTKNSSTAGMVDAIDKALVQWDKKLNASYKGLQAKLPANEWKELVIAQRAWVAFRDAQIKAMDATFERMEGTMWIPVRAEMAMNITRQRAQFLENMLQNVTME
;
A
#
# COMPACT_ATOMS: atom_id res chain seq x y z
N MET A 1 61.22 -5.99 -10.91
CA MET A 1 60.29 -4.92 -11.35
C MET A 1 58.85 -5.47 -11.30
N LYS A 2 58.08 -5.12 -10.27
CA LYS A 2 56.71 -5.61 -10.06
C LYS A 2 55.73 -4.65 -10.75
N LYS A 3 55.11 -5.08 -11.86
CA LYS A 3 54.04 -4.34 -12.55
C LYS A 3 52.78 -4.39 -11.69
N ARG A 4 52.37 -3.25 -11.10
CA ARG A 4 51.09 -3.08 -10.42
C ARG A 4 50.02 -2.89 -11.49
N LEU A 5 49.17 -3.89 -11.63
CA LEU A 5 47.97 -3.81 -12.49
C LEU A 5 46.90 -3.01 -11.73
N LEU A 6 46.63 -1.78 -12.18
CA LEU A 6 45.57 -0.92 -11.66
C LEU A 6 44.25 -1.37 -12.31
N VAL A 7 43.42 -2.10 -11.56
CA VAL A 7 42.06 -2.43 -11.96
C VAL A 7 41.19 -1.22 -11.65
N LEU A 8 40.89 -0.45 -12.67
CA LEU A 8 39.87 0.63 -12.62
C LEU A 8 38.52 -0.02 -12.64
N LEU A 9 37.87 -0.13 -11.46
CA LEU A 9 36.51 -0.54 -11.31
C LEU A 9 35.59 0.61 -11.75
N TYR A 10 35.14 0.58 -13.01
CA TYR A 10 34.10 1.46 -13.51
C TYR A 10 32.77 1.09 -12.82
N PHE A 11 32.42 1.84 -11.78
CA PHE A 11 31.08 1.82 -11.21
C PHE A 11 30.14 2.51 -12.21
N LEU A 12 29.55 1.72 -13.12
CA LEU A 12 28.46 2.19 -13.97
C LEU A 12 27.25 2.39 -13.06
N PHE A 13 27.09 3.63 -12.59
CA PHE A 13 25.88 4.09 -11.93
C PHE A 13 24.78 4.11 -13.00
N CYS A 14 24.04 3.00 -13.15
CA CYS A 14 22.81 2.95 -13.91
C CYS A 14 21.83 3.93 -13.26
N LEU A 15 21.80 5.16 -13.76
CA LEU A 15 20.68 6.09 -13.58
C LEU A 15 19.49 5.48 -14.30
N SER A 16 18.79 4.55 -13.63
CA SER A 16 17.48 4.13 -14.05
C SER A 16 16.59 5.37 -13.98
N PRO A 17 15.96 5.80 -15.10
CA PRO A 17 14.98 6.86 -15.02
C PRO A 17 13.91 6.38 -14.04
N SER A 18 13.79 7.07 -12.91
CA SER A 18 12.67 6.90 -11.99
C SER A 18 11.44 7.39 -12.77
N TYR A 19 10.80 6.48 -13.49
CA TYR A 19 9.45 6.72 -14.00
C TYR A 19 8.58 6.95 -12.77
N GLY A 20 8.28 8.20 -12.48
CA GLY A 20 7.41 8.60 -11.39
C GLY A 20 6.09 7.85 -11.56
N GLN A 21 5.86 6.83 -10.75
CA GLN A 21 4.63 6.05 -10.78
C GLN A 21 3.49 7.05 -10.56
N LYS A 22 2.59 7.15 -11.54
CA LYS A 22 1.44 8.06 -11.47
C LYS A 22 0.66 7.74 -10.19
N LYS A 23 0.50 8.74 -9.31
CA LYS A 23 -0.25 8.57 -8.08
C LYS A 23 -1.68 8.10 -8.40
N ASP A 24 -2.19 7.17 -7.58
CA ASP A 24 -3.58 6.73 -7.70
C ASP A 24 -4.53 7.92 -7.43
N PRO A 25 -5.64 8.03 -8.18
CA PRO A 25 -6.64 9.08 -7.97
C PRO A 25 -7.16 9.18 -6.52
N ILE A 26 -7.21 8.07 -5.79
CA ILE A 26 -7.60 8.03 -4.37
C ILE A 26 -6.61 8.83 -3.53
N ASP A 27 -5.30 8.61 -3.73
CA ASP A 27 -4.26 9.32 -2.99
C ASP A 27 -4.24 10.82 -3.35
N VAL A 28 -4.44 11.15 -4.63
CA VAL A 28 -4.52 12.55 -5.09
C VAL A 28 -5.70 13.27 -4.43
N ALA A 29 -6.87 12.64 -4.38
CA ALA A 29 -8.06 13.21 -3.74
C ALA A 29 -7.88 13.38 -2.23
N MET A 30 -7.27 12.40 -1.55
CA MET A 30 -6.95 12.47 -0.13
C MET A 30 -6.02 13.64 0.17
N GLU A 31 -4.90 13.78 -0.55
CA GLU A 31 -3.93 14.86 -0.36
C GLU A 31 -4.57 16.24 -0.58
N ALA A 32 -5.41 16.39 -1.61
CA ALA A 32 -6.13 17.62 -1.88
C ALA A 32 -7.11 17.97 -0.74
N ALA A 33 -7.81 16.99 -0.18
CA ALA A 33 -8.72 17.18 0.94
C ALA A 33 -7.97 17.57 2.22
N MET A 34 -6.82 16.94 2.51
CA MET A 34 -5.96 17.28 3.64
C MET A 34 -5.39 18.69 3.52
N THR A 35 -5.02 19.11 2.31
CA THR A 35 -4.55 20.48 2.05
C THR A 35 -5.65 21.51 2.27
N LYS A 36 -6.88 21.20 1.85
CA LYS A 36 -8.05 22.06 2.02
C LYS A 36 -8.47 22.22 3.48
N ASN A 37 -8.34 21.17 4.27
CA ASN A 37 -8.61 21.19 5.71
C ASN A 37 -7.50 20.45 6.47
N SER A 38 -6.50 21.21 6.90
CA SER A 38 -5.31 20.72 7.61
C SER A 38 -5.51 20.55 9.13
N SER A 39 -6.73 20.70 9.66
CA SER A 39 -7.01 20.35 11.04
C SER A 39 -6.87 18.83 11.24
N THR A 40 -6.58 18.40 12.46
CA THR A 40 -6.50 16.97 12.81
C THR A 40 -7.75 16.22 12.36
N ALA A 41 -8.94 16.77 12.63
CA ALA A 41 -10.21 16.17 12.21
C ALA A 41 -10.37 16.13 10.69
N GLY A 42 -9.96 17.20 9.99
CA GLY A 42 -10.01 17.25 8.52
C GLY A 42 -9.07 16.25 7.85
N MET A 43 -7.88 16.07 8.39
CA MET A 43 -6.93 15.05 7.91
C MET A 43 -7.47 13.63 8.12
N VAL A 44 -8.02 13.33 9.30
CA VAL A 44 -8.62 12.02 9.59
C VAL A 44 -9.81 11.74 8.66
N ASP A 45 -10.71 12.70 8.46
CA ASP A 45 -11.84 12.55 7.53
C ASP A 45 -11.39 12.24 6.10
N ALA A 46 -10.32 12.90 5.62
CA ALA A 46 -9.76 12.64 4.30
C ALA A 46 -9.16 11.22 4.19
N ILE A 47 -8.46 10.76 5.23
CA ILE A 47 -7.86 9.43 5.31
C ILE A 47 -8.96 8.35 5.37
N ASP A 48 -10.00 8.54 6.18
CA ASP A 48 -11.12 7.60 6.29
C ASP A 48 -11.87 7.45 4.97
N LYS A 49 -12.09 8.55 4.23
CA LYS A 49 -12.66 8.50 2.89
C LYS A 49 -11.79 7.76 1.90
N ALA A 50 -10.47 7.94 1.98
CA ALA A 50 -9.52 7.18 1.15
C ALA A 50 -9.54 5.69 1.52
N LEU A 51 -9.57 5.34 2.80
CA LEU A 51 -9.68 3.95 3.26
C LEU A 51 -10.93 3.25 2.69
N VAL A 52 -12.08 3.91 2.70
CA VAL A 52 -13.32 3.38 2.10
C VAL A 52 -13.14 3.10 0.60
N GLN A 53 -12.46 3.98 -0.14
CA GLN A 53 -12.21 3.77 -1.56
C GLN A 53 -11.21 2.63 -1.81
N TRP A 54 -10.16 2.54 -0.99
CA TRP A 54 -9.18 1.45 -1.08
C TRP A 54 -9.80 0.10 -0.74
N ASP A 55 -10.67 0.02 0.28
CA ASP A 55 -11.41 -1.19 0.62
C ASP A 55 -12.34 -1.62 -0.52
N LYS A 56 -13.06 -0.67 -1.12
CA LYS A 56 -13.89 -0.93 -2.31
C LYS A 56 -13.07 -1.47 -3.48
N LYS A 57 -11.90 -0.90 -3.75
CA LYS A 57 -10.97 -1.33 -4.81
C LYS A 57 -10.42 -2.73 -4.54
N LEU A 58 -10.04 -3.02 -3.29
CA LEU A 58 -9.62 -4.33 -2.83
C LEU A 58 -10.69 -5.39 -3.09
N ASN A 59 -11.92 -5.14 -2.66
CA ASN A 59 -13.03 -6.07 -2.81
C ASN A 59 -13.41 -6.29 -4.28
N ALA A 60 -13.35 -5.24 -5.12
CA ALA A 60 -13.59 -5.36 -6.55
C ALA A 60 -12.54 -6.26 -7.23
N SER A 61 -11.25 -6.05 -6.92
CA SER A 61 -10.15 -6.87 -7.46
C SER A 61 -10.24 -8.32 -6.98
N TYR A 62 -10.54 -8.54 -5.70
CA TYR A 62 -10.74 -9.88 -5.14
C TYR A 62 -11.88 -10.64 -5.85
N LYS A 63 -13.02 -9.97 -6.04
CA LYS A 63 -14.15 -10.54 -6.80
C LYS A 63 -13.81 -10.79 -8.27
N GLY A 64 -13.04 -9.91 -8.90
CA GLY A 64 -12.54 -10.11 -10.26
C GLY A 64 -11.66 -11.35 -10.39
N LEU A 65 -10.77 -11.57 -9.43
CA LEU A 65 -9.92 -12.77 -9.35
C LEU A 65 -10.73 -14.05 -9.14
N GLN A 66 -11.79 -14.00 -8.31
CA GLN A 66 -12.72 -15.13 -8.17
C GLN A 66 -13.32 -15.58 -9.49
N ALA A 67 -13.65 -14.64 -10.36
CA ALA A 67 -14.25 -14.92 -11.66
C ALA A 67 -13.24 -15.43 -12.72
N LYS A 68 -11.94 -15.22 -12.48
CA LYS A 68 -10.88 -15.51 -13.44
C LYS A 68 -10.04 -16.73 -13.09
N LEU A 69 -9.80 -16.97 -11.80
CA LEU A 69 -8.90 -18.02 -11.35
C LEU A 69 -9.56 -19.41 -11.38
N PRO A 70 -8.82 -20.45 -11.79
CA PRO A 70 -9.22 -21.84 -11.58
C PRO A 70 -9.51 -22.15 -10.11
N ALA A 71 -10.34 -23.15 -9.84
CA ALA A 71 -10.83 -23.46 -8.50
C ALA A 71 -9.71 -23.74 -7.47
N ASN A 72 -8.64 -24.43 -7.89
CA ASN A 72 -7.49 -24.70 -7.04
C ASN A 72 -6.71 -23.42 -6.68
N GLU A 73 -6.50 -22.52 -7.61
CA GLU A 73 -5.80 -21.26 -7.40
C GLU A 73 -6.66 -20.29 -6.56
N TRP A 74 -7.95 -20.23 -6.85
CA TRP A 74 -8.90 -19.47 -6.03
C TRP A 74 -8.88 -19.91 -4.57
N LYS A 75 -8.83 -21.23 -4.30
CA LYS A 75 -8.74 -21.77 -2.94
C LYS A 75 -7.52 -21.24 -2.18
N GLU A 76 -6.36 -21.19 -2.84
CA GLU A 76 -5.13 -20.66 -2.25
C GLU A 76 -5.24 -19.15 -1.99
N LEU A 77 -5.85 -18.38 -2.89
CA LEU A 77 -6.09 -16.97 -2.68
C LEU A 77 -7.05 -16.70 -1.51
N VAL A 78 -8.08 -17.53 -1.31
CA VAL A 78 -8.97 -17.43 -0.15
C VAL A 78 -8.20 -17.62 1.15
N ILE A 79 -7.30 -18.61 1.22
CA ILE A 79 -6.44 -18.85 2.39
C ILE A 79 -5.55 -17.62 2.64
N ALA A 80 -4.90 -17.11 1.60
CA ALA A 80 -4.05 -15.93 1.69
C ALA A 80 -4.82 -14.67 2.14
N GLN A 81 -6.05 -14.49 1.65
CA GLN A 81 -6.88 -13.34 2.04
C GLN A 81 -7.32 -13.43 3.51
N ARG A 82 -7.65 -14.60 4.01
CA ARG A 82 -7.97 -14.81 5.43
C ARG A 82 -6.77 -14.52 6.32
N ALA A 83 -5.59 -15.00 5.94
CA ALA A 83 -4.35 -14.74 6.66
C ALA A 83 -4.01 -13.24 6.66
N TRP A 84 -4.23 -12.55 5.52
CA TRP A 84 -4.03 -11.11 5.44
C TRP A 84 -4.99 -10.32 6.36
N VAL A 85 -6.26 -10.69 6.45
CA VAL A 85 -7.21 -10.05 7.39
C VAL A 85 -6.71 -10.19 8.83
N ALA A 86 -6.27 -11.39 9.24
CA ALA A 86 -5.71 -11.62 10.56
C ALA A 86 -4.44 -10.78 10.80
N PHE A 87 -3.55 -10.70 9.82
CA PHE A 87 -2.37 -9.85 9.87
C PHE A 87 -2.73 -8.37 10.02
N ARG A 88 -3.66 -7.85 9.20
CA ARG A 88 -4.11 -6.46 9.25
C ARG A 88 -4.61 -6.09 10.65
N ASP A 89 -5.48 -6.92 11.20
CA ASP A 89 -6.11 -6.65 12.49
C ASP A 89 -5.08 -6.70 13.64
N ALA A 90 -4.14 -7.65 13.60
CA ALA A 90 -3.04 -7.73 14.54
C ALA A 90 -2.08 -6.53 14.42
N GLN A 91 -1.78 -6.09 13.19
CA GLN A 91 -0.90 -4.96 12.92
C GLN A 91 -1.52 -3.64 13.41
N ILE A 92 -2.81 -3.42 13.17
CA ILE A 92 -3.53 -2.25 13.68
C ILE A 92 -3.49 -2.23 15.21
N LYS A 93 -3.77 -3.37 15.86
CA LYS A 93 -3.71 -3.48 17.32
C LYS A 93 -2.32 -3.18 17.89
N ALA A 94 -1.26 -3.63 17.23
CA ALA A 94 0.11 -3.34 17.64
C ALA A 94 0.45 -1.84 17.48
N MET A 95 0.00 -1.22 16.39
CA MET A 95 0.14 0.22 16.18
C MET A 95 -0.62 1.01 17.24
N ASP A 96 -1.86 0.64 17.54
CA ASP A 96 -2.67 1.28 18.56
C ASP A 96 -1.94 1.30 19.91
N ALA A 97 -1.43 0.16 20.36
CA ALA A 97 -0.67 0.06 21.59
C ALA A 97 0.63 0.91 21.58
N THR A 98 1.24 1.08 20.40
CA THR A 98 2.44 1.92 20.26
C THR A 98 2.10 3.40 20.32
N PHE A 99 1.07 3.84 19.60
CA PHE A 99 0.68 5.24 19.50
C PHE A 99 -0.05 5.76 20.74
N GLU A 100 -0.67 4.87 21.55
CA GLU A 100 -1.31 5.25 22.83
C GLU A 100 -0.35 5.95 23.80
N ARG A 101 0.95 5.65 23.71
CA ARG A 101 1.99 6.26 24.55
C ARG A 101 2.54 7.58 23.99
N MET A 102 2.13 7.98 22.80
CA MET A 102 2.64 9.18 22.13
C MET A 102 1.75 10.37 22.43
N GLU A 103 2.36 11.45 22.93
CA GLU A 103 1.66 12.70 23.21
C GLU A 103 1.53 13.57 21.96
N GLY A 104 0.44 14.33 21.89
CA GLY A 104 0.19 15.30 20.84
C GLY A 104 -0.74 14.78 19.73
N THR A 105 -1.55 15.70 19.23
CA THR A 105 -2.62 15.41 18.25
C THR A 105 -2.10 15.05 16.86
N MET A 106 -0.83 15.33 16.56
CA MET A 106 -0.21 14.98 15.27
C MET A 106 -0.17 13.47 14.99
N TRP A 107 -0.15 12.64 16.06
CA TRP A 107 -0.09 11.19 15.92
C TRP A 107 -1.42 10.57 15.50
N ILE A 108 -2.53 11.30 15.68
CA ILE A 108 -3.86 10.82 15.30
C ILE A 108 -3.97 10.58 13.78
N PRO A 109 -3.72 11.56 12.90
CA PRO A 109 -3.75 11.33 11.46
C PRO A 109 -2.60 10.41 10.98
N VAL A 110 -1.42 10.46 11.59
CA VAL A 110 -0.32 9.55 11.25
C VAL A 110 -0.72 8.09 11.44
N ARG A 111 -1.32 7.76 12.58
CA ARG A 111 -1.83 6.40 12.86
C ARG A 111 -2.94 5.99 11.88
N ALA A 112 -3.88 6.89 11.61
CA ALA A 112 -4.96 6.62 10.66
C ALA A 112 -4.42 6.32 9.26
N GLU A 113 -3.45 7.09 8.79
CA GLU A 113 -2.81 6.88 7.48
C GLU A 113 -2.03 5.57 7.43
N MET A 114 -1.30 5.21 8.48
CA MET A 114 -0.60 3.92 8.58
C MET A 114 -1.58 2.75 8.50
N ALA A 115 -2.72 2.83 9.18
CA ALA A 115 -3.77 1.81 9.13
C ALA A 115 -4.38 1.69 7.73
N MET A 116 -4.70 2.82 7.09
CA MET A 116 -5.20 2.88 5.71
C MET A 116 -4.21 2.27 4.72
N ASN A 117 -2.90 2.53 4.89
CA ASN A 117 -1.85 2.03 4.00
C ASN A 117 -1.77 0.50 3.96
N ILE A 118 -2.14 -0.21 5.01
CA ILE A 118 -2.20 -1.69 5.01
C ILE A 118 -3.24 -2.16 3.98
N THR A 119 -4.42 -1.55 3.98
CA THR A 119 -5.49 -1.85 3.02
C THR A 119 -5.13 -1.42 1.59
N ARG A 120 -4.53 -0.23 1.44
CA ARG A 120 -4.04 0.28 0.15
C ARG A 120 -3.07 -0.69 -0.53
N GLN A 121 -2.05 -1.15 0.20
CA GLN A 121 -1.06 -2.10 -0.33
C GLN A 121 -1.71 -3.41 -0.79
N ARG A 122 -2.68 -3.93 -0.03
CA ARG A 122 -3.41 -5.13 -0.42
C ARG A 122 -4.28 -4.92 -1.64
N ALA A 123 -4.97 -3.78 -1.73
CA ALA A 123 -5.77 -3.41 -2.90
C ALA A 123 -4.92 -3.36 -4.16
N GLN A 124 -3.77 -2.68 -4.10
CA GLN A 124 -2.83 -2.58 -5.22
C GLN A 124 -2.26 -3.95 -5.63
N PHE A 125 -1.92 -4.80 -4.65
CA PHE A 125 -1.45 -6.15 -4.92
C PHE A 125 -2.49 -6.98 -5.69
N LEU A 126 -3.75 -7.00 -5.22
CA LEU A 126 -4.83 -7.75 -5.87
C LEU A 126 -5.19 -7.18 -7.25
N GLU A 127 -5.14 -5.86 -7.41
CA GLU A 127 -5.36 -5.21 -8.70
C GLU A 127 -4.28 -5.61 -9.71
N ASN A 128 -3.01 -5.56 -9.32
CA ASN A 128 -1.90 -5.99 -10.18
C ASN A 128 -2.02 -7.48 -10.54
N MET A 129 -2.38 -8.33 -9.59
CA MET A 129 -2.62 -9.74 -9.84
C MET A 129 -3.75 -9.96 -10.85
N LEU A 130 -4.88 -9.23 -10.69
CA LEU A 130 -6.02 -9.30 -11.60
C LEU A 130 -5.63 -8.84 -13.01
N GLN A 131 -4.87 -7.76 -13.12
CA GLN A 131 -4.38 -7.28 -14.42
C GLN A 131 -3.53 -8.34 -15.13
N ASN A 132 -2.60 -8.99 -14.41
CA ASN A 132 -1.73 -10.01 -14.99
C ASN A 132 -2.52 -11.22 -15.51
N VAL A 133 -3.46 -11.76 -14.71
CA VAL A 133 -4.28 -12.92 -15.16
C VAL A 133 -5.33 -12.57 -16.21
N THR A 134 -5.52 -11.29 -16.52
CA THR A 134 -6.45 -10.84 -17.55
C THR A 134 -5.75 -10.63 -18.91
N MET A 135 -4.42 -10.47 -18.89
CA MET A 135 -3.59 -10.28 -20.09
C MET A 135 -3.19 -11.59 -20.77
N GLU A 136 -3.39 -12.75 -20.11
CA GLU A 136 -3.20 -14.09 -20.68
C GLU A 136 -4.43 -14.54 -21.49
#